data_4d5a747a97ca890fc3f9021029789d60
#
_entry.id   4d5a747a97ca890fc3f9021029789d60
#
_cell.length_a   1.000
_cell.length_b   1.000
_cell.length_c   1.000
_cell.angle_alpha   90.00
_cell.angle_beta   90.00
_cell.angle_gamma   90.00
#
_symmetry.space_group_name_H-M   'P 1'
#
loop_
_entity.id
_entity.type
_entity.pdbx_description
1 polymer ?
#
loop_
_entity_poly.entity_id
_entity_poly.type
_entity_poly.pdbx_seq_one_letter_code
_entity_poly.pdbx_strand_id
1 'polypeptide(L)'
;MPAQIDIADARFAYDGEHEVLHGVNLQIEEGSYVVILGHNGSGKSTLARTMNALIVPDEGSVSACDLSSADPDEQIEIRRHVGMVFQNPDNQMVTSIVADDVAFGPENLGIAQSEIVRRVDEALEAVAMTEYAQADPTELSGGQKQRVSIAGMLAMNPDVLVFDEPCAMLDPRGRRGVRRVMRSLNERGMTIVHITHFMEDALDADVVHVMDKGNIVLSGTPDEVFAHGDLLRSLGLEQPFAMRLAHALRARGIDVTDTARLPELEEQICRLAGIDAEKGE
;
A
#
# COMPACT_ATOMS: atom_id res chain seq x y z
N MET A 1 15.42 -10.44 8.42
CA MET A 1 16.11 -9.24 7.90
C MET A 1 16.00 -8.16 8.96
N PRO A 2 16.81 -7.09 8.98
CA PRO A 2 16.60 -6.00 9.93
C PRO A 2 15.23 -5.37 9.70
N ALA A 3 14.57 -4.91 10.76
CA ALA A 3 13.32 -4.16 10.64
C ALA A 3 13.64 -2.78 10.05
N GLN A 4 12.94 -2.42 8.97
CA GLN A 4 13.08 -1.10 8.34
C GLN A 4 12.13 -0.07 8.97
N ILE A 5 10.99 -0.54 9.50
CA ILE A 5 10.11 0.23 10.38
C ILE A 5 9.81 -0.62 11.61
N ASP A 6 9.96 -0.05 12.80
CA ASP A 6 9.65 -0.68 14.07
C ASP A 6 8.73 0.24 14.88
N ILE A 7 7.57 -0.28 15.26
CA ILE A 7 6.55 0.41 16.05
C ILE A 7 6.31 -0.41 17.32
N ALA A 8 6.52 0.20 18.49
CA ALA A 8 6.36 -0.46 19.78
C ALA A 8 5.40 0.34 20.67
N ASP A 9 4.29 -0.31 21.05
CA ASP A 9 3.23 0.21 21.96
C ASP A 9 2.74 1.62 21.57
N ALA A 10 2.63 1.92 20.26
CA ALA A 10 2.27 3.25 19.78
C ALA A 10 0.82 3.59 20.12
N ARG A 11 0.62 4.70 20.86
CA ARG A 11 -0.67 5.28 21.21
C ARG A 11 -0.77 6.69 20.67
N PHE A 12 -1.93 7.05 20.17
CA PHE A 12 -2.13 8.39 19.61
C PHE A 12 -3.60 8.84 19.67
N ALA A 13 -3.81 10.11 20.02
CA ALA A 13 -5.09 10.79 20.00
C ALA A 13 -4.96 12.15 19.31
N TYR A 14 -5.85 12.49 18.36
CA TYR A 14 -5.83 13.79 17.67
C TYR A 14 -6.23 14.96 18.59
N ASP A 15 -7.08 14.70 19.57
CA ASP A 15 -7.63 15.69 20.52
C ASP A 15 -7.10 15.52 21.95
N GLY A 16 -6.21 14.57 22.16
CA GLY A 16 -5.65 14.23 23.47
C GLY A 16 -6.63 13.47 24.40
N GLU A 17 -7.86 13.19 23.97
CA GLU A 17 -8.88 12.50 24.79
C GLU A 17 -9.31 11.18 24.16
N HIS A 18 -9.45 11.15 22.82
CA HIS A 18 -9.96 9.98 22.09
C HIS A 18 -8.81 9.29 21.35
N GLU A 19 -8.30 8.22 21.94
CA GLU A 19 -7.25 7.43 21.30
C GLU A 19 -7.75 6.84 19.96
N VAL A 20 -6.88 6.92 18.96
CA VAL A 20 -7.06 6.33 17.62
C VAL A 20 -6.12 5.13 17.44
N LEU A 21 -4.97 5.13 18.08
CA LEU A 21 -4.05 4.00 18.19
C LEU A 21 -3.95 3.57 19.64
N HIS A 22 -4.11 2.28 19.92
CA HIS A 22 -4.24 1.70 21.25
C HIS A 22 -3.10 0.75 21.61
N GLY A 23 -1.84 1.20 21.46
CA GLY A 23 -0.67 0.37 21.77
C GLY A 23 -0.31 -0.59 20.63
N VAL A 24 -0.20 -0.04 19.42
CA VAL A 24 0.12 -0.80 18.22
C VAL A 24 1.57 -1.26 18.25
N ASN A 25 1.78 -2.56 17.96
CA ASN A 25 3.10 -3.14 17.73
C ASN A 25 3.15 -3.68 16.31
N LEU A 26 4.17 -3.26 15.52
CA LEU A 26 4.34 -3.64 14.14
C LEU A 26 5.80 -3.56 13.73
N GLN A 27 6.29 -4.58 13.03
CA GLN A 27 7.61 -4.58 12.41
C GLN A 27 7.46 -4.82 10.90
N ILE A 28 8.19 -4.04 10.10
CA ILE A 28 8.22 -4.15 8.65
C ILE A 28 9.65 -4.42 8.24
N GLU A 29 9.88 -5.57 7.62
CA GLU A 29 11.20 -6.00 7.16
C GLU A 29 11.58 -5.32 5.84
N GLU A 30 12.88 -5.15 5.62
CA GLU A 30 13.40 -4.62 4.36
C GLU A 30 12.99 -5.49 3.15
N GLY A 31 12.55 -4.84 2.07
CA GLY A 31 12.13 -5.49 0.84
C GLY A 31 10.78 -6.22 0.91
N SER A 32 10.08 -6.19 2.06
CA SER A 32 8.78 -6.83 2.19
C SER A 32 7.64 -6.04 1.55
N TYR A 33 6.61 -6.76 1.09
CA TYR A 33 5.32 -6.18 0.71
C TYR A 33 4.30 -6.46 1.82
N VAL A 34 4.05 -5.45 2.65
CA VAL A 34 3.12 -5.54 3.79
C VAL A 34 1.81 -4.86 3.44
N VAL A 35 0.69 -5.54 3.72
CA VAL A 35 -0.65 -4.96 3.56
C VAL A 35 -1.32 -4.80 4.92
N ILE A 36 -1.89 -3.61 5.16
CA ILE A 36 -2.69 -3.32 6.35
C ILE A 36 -4.16 -3.19 5.92
N LEU A 37 -4.95 -4.19 6.28
CA LEU A 37 -6.39 -4.24 6.04
C LEU A 37 -7.19 -3.69 7.22
N GLY A 38 -8.38 -3.17 6.96
CA GLY A 38 -9.32 -2.76 7.98
C GLY A 38 -10.44 -1.89 7.41
N HIS A 39 -11.56 -1.78 8.12
CA HIS A 39 -12.64 -0.88 7.73
C HIS A 39 -12.27 0.61 7.90
N ASN A 40 -13.08 1.51 7.33
CA ASN A 40 -12.87 2.95 7.50
C ASN A 40 -13.00 3.34 8.98
N GLY A 41 -12.03 4.15 9.47
CA GLY A 41 -11.97 4.54 10.87
C GLY A 41 -11.28 3.55 11.80
N SER A 42 -10.67 2.46 11.29
CA SER A 42 -9.92 1.51 12.13
C SER A 42 -8.54 2.01 12.59
N GLY A 43 -8.08 3.20 12.14
CA GLY A 43 -6.80 3.79 12.54
C GLY A 43 -5.66 3.65 11.52
N LYS A 44 -5.88 2.99 10.37
CA LYS A 44 -4.84 2.68 9.35
C LYS A 44 -4.07 3.90 8.85
N SER A 45 -4.79 4.96 8.44
CA SER A 45 -4.14 6.18 7.92
C SER A 45 -3.37 6.92 9.02
N THR A 46 -3.81 6.82 10.28
CA THR A 46 -3.08 7.36 11.43
C THR A 46 -1.79 6.57 11.63
N LEU A 47 -1.87 5.24 11.61
CA LEU A 47 -0.70 4.36 11.68
C LEU A 47 0.29 4.63 10.52
N ALA A 48 -0.20 4.78 9.28
CA ALA A 48 0.65 5.14 8.14
C ALA A 48 1.44 6.44 8.36
N ARG A 49 0.77 7.45 8.91
CA ARG A 49 1.39 8.76 9.17
C ARG A 49 2.43 8.73 10.30
N THR A 50 2.37 7.75 11.19
CA THR A 50 3.43 7.58 12.19
C THR A 50 4.71 7.01 11.56
N MET A 51 4.59 6.17 10.52
CA MET A 51 5.72 5.53 9.85
C MET A 51 6.68 6.53 9.17
N ASN A 52 6.16 7.65 8.67
CA ASN A 52 6.98 8.71 8.06
C ASN A 52 7.10 9.98 8.92
N ALA A 53 6.84 9.87 10.22
CA ALA A 53 6.91 10.96 11.19
C ALA A 53 6.08 12.21 10.84
N LEU A 54 4.96 12.05 10.07
CA LEU A 54 3.93 13.10 9.95
C LEU A 54 3.12 13.24 11.24
N ILE A 55 3.02 12.16 12.00
CA ILE A 55 2.46 12.08 13.34
C ILE A 55 3.49 11.42 14.23
N VAL A 56 3.73 11.99 15.40
CA VAL A 56 4.51 11.35 16.47
C VAL A 56 3.52 10.77 17.46
N PRO A 57 3.65 9.51 17.90
CA PRO A 57 2.76 8.94 18.89
C PRO A 57 2.89 9.66 20.25
N ASP A 58 1.79 9.71 21.00
CA ASP A 58 1.78 10.30 22.35
C ASP A 58 2.53 9.42 23.36
N GLU A 59 2.44 8.08 23.17
CA GLU A 59 3.14 7.07 23.94
C GLU A 59 3.68 5.97 23.03
N GLY A 60 4.69 5.23 23.50
CA GLY A 60 5.40 4.21 22.73
C GLY A 60 6.50 4.81 21.86
N SER A 61 6.93 4.07 20.83
CA SER A 61 8.00 4.52 19.94
C SER A 61 7.75 4.09 18.49
N VAL A 62 8.22 4.90 17.56
CA VAL A 62 8.28 4.58 16.13
C VAL A 62 9.67 4.93 15.63
N SER A 63 10.34 3.95 15.05
CA SER A 63 11.60 4.16 14.32
C SER A 63 11.45 3.69 12.88
N ALA A 64 12.12 4.40 11.97
CA ALA A 64 12.20 4.05 10.56
C ALA A 64 13.63 4.25 10.05
N CYS A 65 14.21 3.24 9.40
CA CYS A 65 15.59 3.27 8.90
C CYS A 65 16.60 3.66 10.01
N ASP A 66 16.45 3.09 11.20
CA ASP A 66 17.24 3.37 12.40
C ASP A 66 17.11 4.79 13.00
N LEU A 67 16.17 5.60 12.49
CA LEU A 67 15.89 6.96 12.97
C LEU A 67 14.63 6.98 13.84
N SER A 68 14.61 7.82 14.89
CA SER A 68 13.49 7.94 15.82
C SER A 68 12.52 9.06 15.43
N SER A 69 11.23 8.75 15.30
CA SER A 69 10.20 9.77 15.06
C SER A 69 10.04 10.78 16.21
N ALA A 70 10.48 10.42 17.42
CA ALA A 70 10.43 11.28 18.58
C ALA A 70 11.51 12.38 18.57
N ASP A 71 12.58 12.23 17.78
CA ASP A 71 13.62 13.24 17.62
C ASP A 71 13.24 14.21 16.49
N PRO A 72 12.96 15.50 16.77
CA PRO A 72 12.60 16.49 15.76
C PRO A 72 13.68 16.68 14.66
N ASP A 73 14.96 16.45 14.99
CA ASP A 73 16.05 16.60 14.04
C ASP A 73 16.11 15.42 13.03
N GLU A 74 15.58 14.26 13.41
CA GLU A 74 15.55 13.08 12.57
C GLU A 74 14.27 12.97 11.71
N GLN A 75 13.18 13.68 12.03
CA GLN A 75 11.90 13.58 11.33
C GLN A 75 11.99 13.92 9.83
N ILE A 76 12.80 14.90 9.46
CA ILE A 76 12.99 15.27 8.05
C ILE A 76 13.73 14.15 7.32
N GLU A 77 14.70 13.53 7.97
CA GLU A 77 15.45 12.42 7.38
C GLU A 77 14.56 11.18 7.23
N ILE A 78 13.72 10.86 8.23
CA ILE A 78 12.70 9.81 8.09
C ILE A 78 11.84 10.03 6.83
N ARG A 79 11.38 11.26 6.57
CA ARG A 79 10.57 11.59 5.38
C ARG A 79 11.31 11.46 4.05
N ARG A 80 12.65 11.48 4.06
CA ARG A 80 13.47 11.19 2.88
C ARG A 80 13.51 9.69 2.59
N HIS A 81 13.59 8.88 3.64
CA HIS A 81 13.66 7.42 3.54
C HIS A 81 12.27 6.77 3.37
N VAL A 82 11.23 7.35 3.97
CA VAL A 82 9.86 6.82 3.94
C VAL A 82 8.94 7.75 3.16
N GLY A 83 8.77 7.48 1.87
CA GLY A 83 7.84 8.20 0.99
C GLY A 83 6.40 7.81 1.28
N MET A 84 5.46 8.78 1.22
CA MET A 84 4.03 8.54 1.44
C MET A 84 3.21 8.97 0.23
N VAL A 85 2.39 8.04 -0.28
CA VAL A 85 1.42 8.27 -1.37
C VAL A 85 0.02 8.27 -0.77
N PHE A 86 -0.69 9.40 -0.90
CA PHE A 86 -2.01 9.60 -0.31
C PHE A 86 -3.15 9.12 -1.21
N GLN A 87 -4.33 8.97 -0.61
CA GLN A 87 -5.55 8.49 -1.26
C GLN A 87 -5.99 9.38 -2.43
N ASN A 88 -5.90 10.71 -2.29
CA ASN A 88 -6.27 11.65 -3.34
C ASN A 88 -5.03 12.26 -3.98
N PRO A 89 -4.70 11.91 -5.24
CA PRO A 89 -3.53 12.44 -5.93
C PRO A 89 -3.61 13.96 -6.18
N ASP A 90 -4.80 14.55 -6.31
CA ASP A 90 -4.95 15.99 -6.52
C ASP A 90 -4.41 16.81 -5.34
N ASN A 91 -4.35 16.24 -4.14
CA ASN A 91 -3.77 16.90 -2.97
C ASN A 91 -2.22 16.86 -2.94
N GLN A 92 -1.59 16.10 -3.82
CA GLN A 92 -0.14 15.95 -3.92
C GLN A 92 0.44 16.72 -5.09
N MET A 93 -0.36 17.06 -6.11
CA MET A 93 0.09 17.79 -7.30
C MET A 93 0.16 19.29 -7.01
N VAL A 94 1.32 19.89 -7.30
CA VAL A 94 1.62 21.29 -6.97
C VAL A 94 2.00 22.13 -8.19
N THR A 95 2.30 21.50 -9.33
CA THR A 95 2.70 22.19 -10.57
C THR A 95 1.75 21.92 -11.73
N SER A 96 1.90 22.67 -12.82
CA SER A 96 1.09 22.51 -14.05
C SER A 96 1.74 21.64 -15.11
N ILE A 97 2.92 21.07 -14.83
CA ILE A 97 3.64 20.16 -15.75
C ILE A 97 4.06 18.92 -14.95
N VAL A 98 3.76 17.75 -15.46
CA VAL A 98 4.05 16.45 -14.80
C VAL A 98 5.52 16.31 -14.43
N ALA A 99 6.46 16.63 -15.33
CA ALA A 99 7.88 16.51 -15.04
C ALA A 99 8.32 17.45 -13.91
N ASP A 100 7.78 18.67 -13.87
CA ASP A 100 8.08 19.65 -12.81
C ASP A 100 7.50 19.20 -11.47
N ASP A 101 6.32 18.54 -11.50
CA ASP A 101 5.69 18.01 -10.30
C ASP A 101 6.52 16.86 -9.70
N VAL A 102 7.05 15.97 -10.54
CA VAL A 102 7.96 14.89 -10.12
C VAL A 102 9.30 15.44 -9.63
N ALA A 103 9.80 16.56 -10.20
CA ALA A 103 11.04 17.22 -9.81
C ALA A 103 10.93 17.96 -8.46
N PHE A 104 9.73 18.33 -8.04
CA PHE A 104 9.49 19.20 -6.89
C PHE A 104 10.12 18.69 -5.57
N GLY A 105 9.99 17.39 -5.29
CA GLY A 105 10.61 16.77 -4.11
C GLY A 105 12.15 16.86 -4.14
N PRO A 106 12.82 16.35 -5.17
CA PRO A 106 14.26 16.46 -5.34
C PRO A 106 14.81 17.90 -5.32
N GLU A 107 14.08 18.85 -5.90
CA GLU A 107 14.46 20.29 -5.86
C GLU A 107 14.48 20.82 -4.43
N ASN A 108 13.46 20.52 -3.64
CA ASN A 108 13.39 20.90 -2.22
C ASN A 108 14.49 20.25 -1.37
N LEU A 109 15.00 19.09 -1.78
CA LEU A 109 16.16 18.43 -1.15
C LEU A 109 17.50 19.06 -1.58
N GLY A 110 17.51 20.02 -2.51
CA GLY A 110 18.73 20.67 -3.01
C GLY A 110 19.61 19.77 -3.87
N ILE A 111 19.03 18.76 -4.52
CA ILE A 111 19.73 17.84 -5.41
C ILE A 111 20.19 18.60 -6.67
N ALA A 112 21.37 18.23 -7.20
CA ALA A 112 21.92 18.86 -8.39
C ALA A 112 21.00 18.66 -9.62
N GLN A 113 20.83 19.70 -10.46
CA GLN A 113 19.89 19.68 -11.58
C GLN A 113 20.08 18.48 -12.54
N SER A 114 21.33 18.09 -12.83
CA SER A 114 21.60 16.95 -13.70
C SER A 114 21.11 15.62 -13.12
N GLU A 115 21.15 15.50 -11.80
CA GLU A 115 20.66 14.32 -11.07
C GLU A 115 19.12 14.34 -10.98
N ILE A 116 18.51 15.53 -10.82
CA ILE A 116 17.04 15.67 -10.83
C ILE A 116 16.48 15.17 -12.17
N VAL A 117 17.03 15.63 -13.29
CA VAL A 117 16.58 15.20 -14.64
C VAL A 117 16.63 13.67 -14.75
N ARG A 118 17.74 13.04 -14.35
CA ARG A 118 17.89 11.59 -14.38
C ARG A 118 16.83 10.89 -13.54
N ARG A 119 16.60 11.35 -12.29
CA ARG A 119 15.63 10.77 -11.37
C ARG A 119 14.20 10.92 -11.85
N VAL A 120 13.86 12.06 -12.44
CA VAL A 120 12.54 12.31 -13.03
C VAL A 120 12.26 11.34 -14.17
N ASP A 121 13.22 11.20 -15.10
CA ASP A 121 13.08 10.28 -16.24
C ASP A 121 12.91 8.83 -15.78
N GLU A 122 13.75 8.36 -14.85
CA GLU A 122 13.68 7.01 -14.27
C GLU A 122 12.37 6.77 -13.50
N ALA A 123 11.92 7.77 -12.74
CA ALA A 123 10.66 7.68 -11.98
C ALA A 123 9.45 7.59 -12.91
N LEU A 124 9.39 8.43 -13.95
CA LEU A 124 8.31 8.42 -14.94
C LEU A 124 8.29 7.11 -15.75
N GLU A 125 9.46 6.57 -16.10
CA GLU A 125 9.58 5.27 -16.75
C GLU A 125 9.05 4.14 -15.85
N ALA A 126 9.43 4.13 -14.58
CA ALA A 126 9.02 3.11 -13.61
C ALA A 126 7.50 3.01 -13.45
N VAL A 127 6.77 4.12 -13.62
CA VAL A 127 5.31 4.17 -13.50
C VAL A 127 4.60 4.19 -14.88
N ALA A 128 5.33 4.03 -16.00
CA ALA A 128 4.83 4.11 -17.37
C ALA A 128 4.08 5.43 -17.66
N MET A 129 4.73 6.57 -17.35
CA MET A 129 4.21 7.92 -17.56
C MET A 129 5.15 8.83 -18.37
N THR A 130 6.20 8.28 -18.99
CA THR A 130 7.20 9.05 -19.75
C THR A 130 6.59 9.92 -20.85
N GLU A 131 5.60 9.39 -21.59
CA GLU A 131 4.90 10.13 -22.65
C GLU A 131 4.08 11.33 -22.17
N TYR A 132 3.77 11.37 -20.85
CA TYR A 132 3.00 12.43 -20.21
C TYR A 132 3.88 13.46 -19.49
N ALA A 133 5.22 13.39 -19.61
CA ALA A 133 6.15 14.27 -18.89
C ALA A 133 5.84 15.76 -19.07
N GLN A 134 5.38 16.16 -20.25
CA GLN A 134 5.04 17.57 -20.58
C GLN A 134 3.54 17.87 -20.51
N ALA A 135 2.71 16.92 -20.05
CA ALA A 135 1.28 17.12 -19.93
C ALA A 135 0.92 17.97 -18.70
N ASP A 136 -0.27 18.58 -18.75
CA ASP A 136 -0.90 19.19 -17.58
C ASP A 136 -1.51 18.08 -16.71
N PRO A 137 -1.18 18.01 -15.41
CA PRO A 137 -1.79 17.01 -14.51
C PRO A 137 -3.32 17.03 -14.49
N THR A 138 -3.94 18.18 -14.77
CA THR A 138 -5.41 18.30 -14.78
C THR A 138 -6.07 17.51 -15.91
N GLU A 139 -5.35 17.24 -17.00
CA GLU A 139 -5.82 16.46 -18.15
C GLU A 139 -5.71 14.95 -17.94
N LEU A 140 -5.04 14.51 -16.88
CA LEU A 140 -4.81 13.10 -16.59
C LEU A 140 -6.02 12.44 -15.93
N SER A 141 -6.23 11.15 -16.25
CA SER A 141 -7.17 10.30 -15.49
C SER A 141 -6.69 10.08 -14.05
N GLY A 142 -7.60 9.77 -13.12
CA GLY A 142 -7.23 9.52 -11.71
C GLY A 142 -6.12 8.47 -11.55
N GLY A 143 -6.14 7.39 -12.32
CA GLY A 143 -5.09 6.38 -12.30
C GLY A 143 -3.74 6.87 -12.84
N GLN A 144 -3.73 7.80 -13.81
CA GLN A 144 -2.52 8.45 -14.30
C GLN A 144 -1.97 9.42 -13.25
N LYS A 145 -2.83 10.25 -12.66
CA LYS A 145 -2.46 11.16 -11.56
C LYS A 145 -1.83 10.39 -10.39
N GLN A 146 -2.44 9.26 -9.98
CA GLN A 146 -1.88 8.42 -8.92
C GLN A 146 -0.50 7.89 -9.27
N ARG A 147 -0.25 7.50 -10.52
CA ARG A 147 1.08 7.08 -10.96
C ARG A 147 2.09 8.23 -10.98
N VAL A 148 1.68 9.44 -11.33
CA VAL A 148 2.53 10.64 -11.22
C VAL A 148 2.90 10.92 -9.77
N SER A 149 1.92 10.83 -8.82
CA SER A 149 2.22 10.97 -7.38
C SER A 149 3.23 9.92 -6.90
N ILE A 150 3.14 8.67 -7.39
CA ILE A 150 4.13 7.63 -7.10
C ILE A 150 5.50 8.02 -7.68
N ALA A 151 5.56 8.54 -8.92
CA ALA A 151 6.81 8.99 -9.54
C ALA A 151 7.47 10.12 -8.73
N GLY A 152 6.69 11.08 -8.23
CA GLY A 152 7.19 12.15 -7.36
C GLY A 152 7.88 11.61 -6.10
N MET A 153 7.30 10.57 -5.48
CA MET A 153 7.96 9.92 -4.33
C MET A 153 9.19 9.12 -4.75
N LEU A 154 9.15 8.40 -5.88
CA LEU A 154 10.30 7.64 -6.38
C LEU A 154 11.50 8.53 -6.72
N ALA A 155 11.27 9.72 -7.28
CA ALA A 155 12.33 10.67 -7.61
C ALA A 155 13.12 11.14 -6.37
N MET A 156 12.53 11.06 -5.18
CA MET A 156 13.23 11.31 -3.92
C MET A 156 14.16 10.16 -3.53
N ASN A 157 14.05 9.00 -4.17
CA ASN A 157 14.81 7.77 -3.91
C ASN A 157 14.63 7.24 -2.48
N PRO A 158 13.38 6.96 -2.05
CA PRO A 158 13.10 6.43 -0.72
C PRO A 158 13.45 4.95 -0.60
N ASP A 159 13.63 4.46 0.63
CA ASP A 159 13.82 3.04 0.94
C ASP A 159 12.47 2.32 1.15
N VAL A 160 11.47 3.06 1.61
CA VAL A 160 10.12 2.56 1.88
C VAL A 160 9.08 3.44 1.19
N LEU A 161 8.06 2.84 0.57
CA LEU A 161 6.86 3.53 0.12
C LEU A 161 5.63 3.08 0.91
N VAL A 162 5.00 4.03 1.59
CA VAL A 162 3.72 3.83 2.29
C VAL A 162 2.59 4.37 1.42
N PHE A 163 1.63 3.52 1.09
CA PHE A 163 0.46 3.85 0.27
C PHE A 163 -0.79 3.88 1.16
N ASP A 164 -1.37 5.06 1.36
CA ASP A 164 -2.60 5.24 2.13
C ASP A 164 -3.81 5.22 1.20
N GLU A 165 -4.44 4.05 1.03
CA GLU A 165 -5.60 3.79 0.17
C GLU A 165 -5.45 4.30 -1.29
N PRO A 166 -4.34 4.02 -1.99
CA PRO A 166 -4.02 4.64 -3.28
C PRO A 166 -5.00 4.29 -4.39
N CYS A 167 -5.80 3.25 -4.20
CA CYS A 167 -6.75 2.71 -5.17
C CYS A 167 -8.22 3.07 -4.91
N ALA A 168 -8.54 3.74 -3.79
CA ALA A 168 -9.92 3.92 -3.34
C ALA A 168 -10.78 4.75 -4.31
N MET A 169 -10.18 5.72 -5.01
CA MET A 169 -10.88 6.61 -5.95
C MET A 169 -10.73 6.20 -7.41
N LEU A 170 -10.13 5.04 -7.70
CA LEU A 170 -9.80 4.62 -9.06
C LEU A 170 -10.84 3.64 -9.63
N ASP A 171 -11.04 3.73 -10.92
CA ASP A 171 -11.75 2.72 -11.69
C ASP A 171 -10.97 1.38 -11.69
N PRO A 172 -11.57 0.25 -12.10
CA PRO A 172 -10.90 -1.05 -12.09
C PRO A 172 -9.62 -1.10 -12.93
N ARG A 173 -9.53 -0.31 -14.02
CA ARG A 173 -8.35 -0.25 -14.89
C ARG A 173 -7.22 0.53 -14.21
N GLY A 174 -7.53 1.69 -13.63
CA GLY A 174 -6.58 2.50 -12.85
C GLY A 174 -6.02 1.72 -11.67
N ARG A 175 -6.89 1.02 -10.90
CA ARG A 175 -6.48 0.17 -9.78
C ARG A 175 -5.48 -0.90 -10.21
N ARG A 176 -5.77 -1.66 -11.30
CA ARG A 176 -4.82 -2.66 -11.82
C ARG A 176 -3.48 -2.03 -12.23
N GLY A 177 -3.51 -0.82 -12.79
CA GLY A 177 -2.29 -0.09 -13.16
C GLY A 177 -1.42 0.23 -11.94
N VAL A 178 -2.01 0.81 -10.90
CA VAL A 178 -1.31 1.17 -9.65
C VAL A 178 -0.77 -0.07 -8.92
N ARG A 179 -1.57 -1.13 -8.79
CA ARG A 179 -1.12 -2.42 -8.19
C ARG A 179 0.07 -3.01 -8.93
N ARG A 180 0.07 -2.97 -10.27
CA ARG A 180 1.20 -3.45 -11.07
C ARG A 180 2.47 -2.64 -10.80
N VAL A 181 2.36 -1.33 -10.65
CA VAL A 181 3.50 -0.46 -10.28
C VAL A 181 4.04 -0.85 -8.91
N MET A 182 3.19 -0.93 -7.87
CA MET A 182 3.61 -1.32 -6.51
C MET A 182 4.33 -2.67 -6.51
N ARG A 183 3.77 -3.67 -7.21
CA ARG A 183 4.39 -4.99 -7.32
C ARG A 183 5.75 -4.94 -8.02
N SER A 184 5.84 -4.23 -9.15
CA SER A 184 7.11 -4.06 -9.88
C SER A 184 8.19 -3.37 -9.05
N LEU A 185 7.82 -2.42 -8.19
CA LEU A 185 8.74 -1.75 -7.28
C LEU A 185 9.24 -2.71 -6.19
N ASN A 186 8.34 -3.49 -5.59
CA ASN A 186 8.71 -4.50 -4.60
C ASN A 186 9.60 -5.60 -5.18
N GLU A 187 9.31 -6.11 -6.38
CA GLU A 187 10.14 -7.08 -7.11
C GLU A 187 11.58 -6.56 -7.38
N ARG A 188 11.79 -5.24 -7.35
CA ARG A 188 13.10 -4.58 -7.44
C ARG A 188 13.75 -4.34 -6.07
N GLY A 189 13.15 -4.83 -4.98
CA GLY A 189 13.68 -4.78 -3.62
C GLY A 189 13.17 -3.61 -2.77
N MET A 190 12.23 -2.79 -3.27
CA MET A 190 11.65 -1.70 -2.48
C MET A 190 10.69 -2.25 -1.43
N THR A 191 10.76 -1.72 -0.21
CA THR A 191 9.80 -2.03 0.85
C THR A 191 8.49 -1.30 0.58
N ILE A 192 7.38 -2.05 0.57
CA ILE A 192 6.04 -1.51 0.30
C ILE A 192 5.14 -1.74 1.51
N VAL A 193 4.49 -0.68 1.97
CA VAL A 193 3.39 -0.74 2.93
C VAL A 193 2.12 -0.26 2.23
N HIS A 194 1.16 -1.13 2.05
CA HIS A 194 -0.08 -0.83 1.34
C HIS A 194 -1.28 -0.90 2.29
N ILE A 195 -1.87 0.25 2.57
CA ILE A 195 -3.10 0.37 3.34
C ILE A 195 -4.29 0.32 2.40
N THR A 196 -5.23 -0.57 2.67
CA THR A 196 -6.42 -0.77 1.84
C THR A 196 -7.57 -1.40 2.64
N HIS A 197 -8.78 -1.28 2.10
CA HIS A 197 -9.94 -2.05 2.56
C HIS A 197 -10.38 -3.12 1.54
N PHE A 198 -9.64 -3.26 0.44
CA PHE A 198 -9.90 -4.26 -0.61
C PHE A 198 -9.09 -5.53 -0.34
N MET A 199 -9.78 -6.64 -0.14
CA MET A 199 -9.14 -7.94 0.17
C MET A 199 -8.24 -8.44 -0.96
N GLU A 200 -8.62 -8.17 -2.20
CA GLU A 200 -7.85 -8.57 -3.38
C GLU A 200 -6.49 -7.88 -3.46
N ASP A 201 -6.32 -6.74 -2.82
CA ASP A 201 -5.04 -6.03 -2.79
C ASP A 201 -4.00 -6.74 -1.91
N ALA A 202 -4.46 -7.55 -0.95
CA ALA A 202 -3.60 -8.29 -0.03
C ALA A 202 -3.14 -9.65 -0.54
N LEU A 203 -3.66 -10.13 -1.68
CA LEU A 203 -3.36 -11.48 -2.19
C LEU A 203 -1.89 -11.69 -2.59
N ASP A 204 -1.20 -10.61 -2.93
CA ASP A 204 0.19 -10.64 -3.37
C ASP A 204 1.16 -10.15 -2.29
N ALA A 205 0.67 -9.91 -1.05
CA ALA A 205 1.50 -9.48 0.07
C ALA A 205 2.31 -10.63 0.68
N ASP A 206 3.46 -10.31 1.26
CA ASP A 206 4.23 -11.24 2.10
C ASP A 206 3.55 -11.40 3.46
N VAL A 207 3.09 -10.27 4.03
CA VAL A 207 2.43 -10.22 5.34
C VAL A 207 1.20 -9.32 5.26
N VAL A 208 0.13 -9.76 5.90
CA VAL A 208 -1.13 -9.01 6.05
C VAL A 208 -1.39 -8.79 7.53
N HIS A 209 -1.64 -7.54 7.88
CA HIS A 209 -2.13 -7.14 9.21
C HIS A 209 -3.57 -6.65 9.09
N VAL A 210 -4.44 -7.12 9.97
CA VAL A 210 -5.83 -6.65 10.06
C VAL A 210 -5.96 -5.73 11.25
N MET A 211 -6.45 -4.51 10.99
CA MET A 211 -6.60 -3.47 11.99
C MET A 211 -8.06 -3.20 12.29
N ASP A 212 -8.42 -3.19 13.57
CA ASP A 212 -9.74 -2.80 14.08
C ASP A 212 -9.59 -1.92 15.30
N LYS A 213 -10.33 -0.80 15.32
CA LYS A 213 -10.40 0.15 16.45
C LYS A 213 -9.02 0.44 17.07
N GLY A 214 -8.07 0.83 16.24
CA GLY A 214 -6.74 1.22 16.70
C GLY A 214 -5.79 0.09 17.13
N ASN A 215 -6.17 -1.17 16.91
CA ASN A 215 -5.37 -2.35 17.24
C ASN A 215 -5.10 -3.22 16.04
N ILE A 216 -3.94 -3.90 15.99
CA ILE A 216 -3.72 -5.03 15.09
C ILE A 216 -4.33 -6.28 15.75
N VAL A 217 -5.37 -6.85 15.14
CA VAL A 217 -6.15 -7.97 15.70
C VAL A 217 -5.83 -9.31 15.06
N LEU A 218 -5.18 -9.31 13.91
CA LEU A 218 -4.74 -10.51 13.18
C LEU A 218 -3.54 -10.18 12.31
N SER A 219 -2.58 -11.10 12.21
CA SER A 219 -1.39 -10.96 11.36
C SER A 219 -1.01 -12.34 10.82
N GLY A 220 -0.48 -12.38 9.61
CA GLY A 220 0.00 -13.59 8.96
C GLY A 220 0.14 -13.44 7.46
N THR A 221 0.41 -14.53 6.76
CA THR A 221 0.32 -14.59 5.30
C THR A 221 -1.11 -14.35 4.83
N PRO A 222 -1.34 -13.97 3.56
CA PRO A 222 -2.70 -13.83 3.02
C PRO A 222 -3.59 -15.05 3.28
N ASP A 223 -3.06 -16.26 3.09
CA ASP A 223 -3.82 -17.50 3.26
C ASP A 223 -4.21 -17.73 4.73
N GLU A 224 -3.28 -17.46 5.67
CA GLU A 224 -3.55 -17.54 7.11
C GLU A 224 -4.63 -16.54 7.53
N VAL A 225 -4.50 -15.28 7.11
CA VAL A 225 -5.47 -14.24 7.47
C VAL A 225 -6.85 -14.54 6.88
N PHE A 226 -6.92 -14.91 5.60
CA PHE A 226 -8.20 -15.19 4.94
C PHE A 226 -8.86 -16.50 5.40
N ALA A 227 -8.13 -17.42 6.02
CA ALA A 227 -8.71 -18.59 6.67
C ALA A 227 -9.64 -18.22 7.85
N HIS A 228 -9.44 -17.03 8.47
CA HIS A 228 -10.27 -16.52 9.57
C HIS A 228 -11.56 -15.81 9.11
N GLY A 229 -12.31 -16.41 8.18
CA GLY A 229 -13.47 -15.78 7.53
C GLY A 229 -14.56 -15.29 8.50
N ASP A 230 -14.81 -16.00 9.62
CA ASP A 230 -15.79 -15.57 10.63
C ASP A 230 -15.33 -14.32 11.36
N LEU A 231 -14.05 -14.24 11.74
CA LEU A 231 -13.46 -13.05 12.35
C LEU A 231 -13.53 -11.86 11.37
N LEU A 232 -13.09 -12.04 10.13
CA LEU A 232 -13.12 -10.98 9.12
C LEU A 232 -14.54 -10.43 8.94
N ARG A 233 -15.55 -11.30 8.83
CA ARG A 233 -16.96 -10.89 8.75
C ARG A 233 -17.40 -10.09 9.98
N SER A 234 -16.99 -10.49 11.18
CA SER A 234 -17.32 -9.77 12.42
C SER A 234 -16.72 -8.36 12.46
N LEU A 235 -15.60 -8.15 11.74
CA LEU A 235 -14.90 -6.87 11.58
C LEU A 235 -15.44 -6.04 10.38
N GLY A 236 -16.51 -6.51 9.70
CA GLY A 236 -17.04 -5.85 8.51
C GLY A 236 -16.17 -5.99 7.26
N LEU A 237 -15.27 -6.98 7.26
CA LEU A 237 -14.41 -7.32 6.13
C LEU A 237 -14.92 -8.59 5.45
N GLU A 238 -14.89 -8.62 4.11
CA GLU A 238 -15.26 -9.82 3.36
C GLU A 238 -14.02 -10.66 3.03
N GLN A 239 -14.20 -11.97 2.88
CA GLN A 239 -13.15 -12.80 2.28
C GLN A 239 -13.02 -12.49 0.78
N PRO A 240 -11.85 -12.76 0.15
CA PRO A 240 -11.69 -12.67 -1.31
C PRO A 240 -12.80 -13.41 -2.06
N PHE A 241 -13.19 -12.88 -3.21
CA PHE A 241 -14.29 -13.44 -4.00
C PHE A 241 -14.11 -14.92 -4.30
N ALA A 242 -12.89 -15.37 -4.63
CA ALA A 242 -12.60 -16.76 -4.93
C ALA A 242 -12.93 -17.69 -3.75
N MET A 243 -12.55 -17.31 -2.51
CA MET A 243 -12.89 -18.10 -1.31
C MET A 243 -14.38 -18.18 -1.06
N ARG A 244 -15.09 -17.05 -1.18
CA ARG A 244 -16.56 -17.01 -1.03
C ARG A 244 -17.25 -17.91 -2.06
N LEU A 245 -16.76 -17.89 -3.32
CA LEU A 245 -17.26 -18.74 -4.38
C LEU A 245 -16.96 -20.23 -4.11
N ALA A 246 -15.74 -20.55 -3.68
CA ALA A 246 -15.37 -21.92 -3.33
C ALA A 246 -16.25 -22.48 -2.20
N HIS A 247 -16.49 -21.70 -1.14
CA HIS A 247 -17.42 -22.07 -0.07
C HIS A 247 -18.86 -22.32 -0.60
N ALA A 248 -19.37 -21.45 -1.49
CA ALA A 248 -20.68 -21.58 -2.07
C ALA A 248 -20.82 -22.82 -3.01
N LEU A 249 -19.77 -23.16 -3.73
CA LEU A 249 -19.70 -24.35 -4.58
C LEU A 249 -19.68 -25.64 -3.74
N ARG A 250 -18.86 -25.71 -2.69
CA ARG A 250 -18.82 -26.84 -1.77
C ARG A 250 -20.15 -27.07 -1.06
N ALA A 251 -20.82 -26.02 -0.65
CA ALA A 251 -22.16 -26.11 -0.05
C ALA A 251 -23.21 -26.75 -1.00
N ARG A 252 -22.91 -26.76 -2.32
CA ARG A 252 -23.73 -27.41 -3.36
C ARG A 252 -23.20 -28.75 -3.81
N GLY A 253 -22.19 -29.30 -3.11
CA GLY A 253 -21.61 -30.63 -3.40
C GLY A 253 -20.57 -30.61 -4.53
N ILE A 254 -20.07 -29.46 -4.95
CA ILE A 254 -18.98 -29.35 -5.93
C ILE A 254 -17.65 -29.41 -5.19
N ASP A 255 -16.79 -30.36 -5.54
CA ASP A 255 -15.52 -30.63 -4.87
C ASP A 255 -14.43 -29.66 -5.36
N VAL A 256 -14.36 -28.49 -4.73
CA VAL A 256 -13.29 -27.49 -4.92
C VAL A 256 -12.58 -27.22 -3.60
N THR A 257 -11.28 -26.94 -3.66
CA THR A 257 -10.50 -26.54 -2.49
C THR A 257 -10.57 -25.04 -2.26
N ASP A 258 -10.34 -24.58 -1.02
CA ASP A 258 -10.23 -23.17 -0.72
C ASP A 258 -8.99 -22.57 -1.39
N THR A 259 -9.20 -21.47 -2.07
CA THR A 259 -8.13 -20.60 -2.59
C THR A 259 -8.61 -19.16 -2.57
N ALA A 260 -7.73 -18.24 -2.23
CA ALA A 260 -8.01 -16.82 -2.30
C ALA A 260 -7.83 -16.27 -3.74
N ARG A 261 -7.19 -17.02 -4.64
CA ARG A 261 -6.84 -16.61 -5.99
C ARG A 261 -7.87 -17.13 -7.02
N LEU A 262 -8.51 -16.21 -7.73
CA LEU A 262 -9.53 -16.55 -8.72
C LEU A 262 -9.01 -17.46 -9.85
N PRO A 263 -7.81 -17.26 -10.43
CA PRO A 263 -7.28 -18.17 -11.46
C PRO A 263 -7.15 -19.62 -11.00
N GLU A 264 -6.74 -19.85 -9.76
CA GLU A 264 -6.63 -21.20 -9.18
C GLU A 264 -7.99 -21.88 -9.03
N LEU A 265 -9.01 -21.12 -8.61
CA LEU A 265 -10.37 -21.64 -8.52
C LEU A 265 -10.95 -21.91 -9.91
N GLU A 266 -10.69 -21.05 -10.89
CA GLU A 266 -11.09 -21.22 -12.28
C GLU A 266 -10.50 -22.52 -12.86
N GLU A 267 -9.21 -22.77 -12.66
CA GLU A 267 -8.55 -24.01 -13.07
C GLU A 267 -9.22 -25.26 -12.46
N GLN A 268 -9.55 -25.21 -11.16
CA GLN A 268 -10.26 -26.31 -10.49
C GLN A 268 -11.64 -26.58 -11.12
N ILE A 269 -12.40 -25.50 -11.38
CA ILE A 269 -13.74 -25.61 -11.98
C ILE A 269 -13.65 -26.15 -13.41
N CYS A 270 -12.72 -25.64 -14.23
CA CYS A 270 -12.50 -26.12 -15.60
C CYS A 270 -12.13 -27.61 -15.61
N ARG A 271 -11.24 -28.05 -14.71
CA ARG A 271 -10.85 -29.46 -14.56
C ARG A 271 -12.04 -30.35 -14.21
N LEU A 272 -12.90 -29.91 -13.28
CA LEU A 272 -14.13 -30.64 -12.91
C LEU A 272 -15.15 -30.69 -14.04
N ALA A 273 -15.23 -29.65 -14.86
CA ALA A 273 -16.13 -29.57 -16.03
C ALA A 273 -15.56 -30.29 -17.26
N GLY A 274 -14.32 -30.79 -17.23
CA GLY A 274 -13.66 -31.42 -18.39
C GLY A 274 -13.32 -30.40 -19.52
N ILE A 275 -13.12 -29.13 -19.15
CA ILE A 275 -12.79 -28.02 -20.06
C ILE A 275 -11.31 -27.69 -19.89
N ASP A 276 -10.55 -27.55 -21.00
CA ASP A 276 -9.18 -27.03 -20.94
C ASP A 276 -9.17 -25.53 -20.57
N ALA A 277 -8.51 -25.18 -19.48
CA ALA A 277 -8.41 -23.80 -18.98
C ALA A 277 -7.60 -22.84 -19.92
N GLU A 278 -6.87 -23.38 -20.91
CA GLU A 278 -5.97 -22.61 -21.79
C GLU A 278 -6.69 -21.86 -22.93
N LYS A 279 -8.02 -21.79 -23.01
CA LYS A 279 -8.78 -21.18 -24.10
C LYS A 279 -9.57 -19.93 -23.73
N GLY A 280 -9.16 -19.19 -22.69
CA GLY A 280 -9.74 -17.90 -22.32
C GLY A 280 -8.72 -16.77 -22.46
N GLU A 281 -8.51 -16.26 -23.69
CA GLU A 281 -7.98 -14.91 -23.93
C GLU A 281 -9.10 -13.88 -23.89
#